data_76c59cef0ec31dca2dc4b573c0372b1e
#
_entry.id   76c59cef0ec31dca2dc4b573c0372b1e
#
_cell.length_a   1.000
_cell.length_b   1.000
_cell.length_c   1.000
_cell.angle_alpha   90.00
_cell.angle_beta   90.00
_cell.angle_gamma   90.00
#
_symmetry.space_group_name_H-M   'P 1'
#
loop_
_entity.id
_entity.type
_entity.pdbx_description
1 polymer ?
#
loop_
_entity_poly.entity_id
_entity_poly.type
_entity_poly.pdbx_seq_one_letter_code
_entity_poly.pdbx_strand_id
1 'polypeptide(L)'
;MKKIPFELHTEVYTPKDIAKVLSLAVNEKNFTGNNKGEKFLNVPVSFDIETTSFYRDEDGETYSYERYMKLGGKSSKMEKCSLMYVWQFGINGFCIIGRTWDEFLQMLSEIVDILKLCPKKRIIIYVHNLAYEFQFFREMLDWEKVFSIDLRKPIYGVTKTGLEFRCSYLLSGYSLAKLGEQLHKYKCEKLVGDLDYSLLRHSKTPLTQKEIGYCLNDMHIVTGKQIGRAHV
;
A
#
# COMPACT_ATOMS: atom_id res chain seq x y z
N MET A 1 2.22 -28.37 4.11
CA MET A 1 2.85 -27.09 4.46
C MET A 1 2.57 -26.81 5.93
N LYS A 2 3.60 -26.49 6.74
CA LYS A 2 3.39 -26.03 8.13
C LYS A 2 2.67 -24.67 8.07
N LYS A 3 1.54 -24.54 8.76
CA LYS A 3 0.85 -23.25 8.92
C LYS A 3 1.81 -22.25 9.52
N ILE A 4 2.07 -21.14 8.82
CA ILE A 4 2.79 -20.01 9.40
C ILE A 4 1.84 -19.41 10.44
N PRO A 5 2.25 -19.32 11.72
CA PRO A 5 1.43 -18.64 12.71
C PRO A 5 1.28 -17.17 12.27
N PHE A 6 0.04 -16.71 12.21
CA PHE A 6 -0.29 -15.36 11.81
C PHE A 6 -1.14 -14.70 12.90
N GLU A 7 -0.74 -13.52 13.29
CA GLU A 7 -1.43 -12.69 14.25
C GLU A 7 -1.57 -11.27 13.71
N LEU A 8 -2.73 -10.67 13.86
CA LEU A 8 -2.95 -9.26 13.57
C LEU A 8 -2.50 -8.42 14.75
N HIS A 9 -1.54 -7.54 14.53
CA HIS A 9 -1.05 -6.62 15.54
C HIS A 9 -1.83 -5.32 15.48
N THR A 10 -2.19 -4.78 16.63
CA THR A 10 -2.89 -3.49 16.77
C THR A 10 -1.92 -2.32 16.98
N GLU A 11 -0.66 -2.62 17.27
CA GLU A 11 0.40 -1.63 17.39
C GLU A 11 0.79 -1.12 15.99
N VAL A 12 0.95 0.18 15.88
CA VAL A 12 1.40 0.84 14.65
C VAL A 12 2.83 1.30 14.84
N TYR A 13 3.66 0.95 13.87
CA TYR A 13 5.08 1.28 13.83
C TYR A 13 5.34 2.46 12.89
N THR A 14 6.49 3.09 13.04
CA THR A 14 7.00 4.13 12.13
C THR A 14 7.99 3.53 11.12
N PRO A 15 8.31 4.22 10.02
CA PRO A 15 9.32 3.75 9.08
C PRO A 15 10.69 3.46 9.72
N LYS A 16 11.04 4.17 10.77
CA LYS A 16 12.30 3.96 11.52
C LYS A 16 12.36 2.62 12.28
N ASP A 17 11.21 2.00 12.50
CA ASP A 17 11.12 0.72 13.21
C ASP A 17 11.27 -0.49 12.27
N ILE A 18 11.54 -0.27 10.97
CA ILE A 18 11.53 -1.35 9.97
C ILE A 18 12.44 -2.52 10.32
N ALA A 19 13.65 -2.26 10.82
CA ALA A 19 14.58 -3.32 11.21
C ALA A 19 14.01 -4.18 12.35
N LYS A 20 13.37 -3.55 13.35
CA LYS A 20 12.68 -4.24 14.45
C LYS A 20 11.51 -5.06 13.90
N VAL A 21 10.67 -4.47 13.07
CA VAL A 21 9.51 -5.16 12.48
C VAL A 21 9.95 -6.35 11.65
N LEU A 22 10.95 -6.21 10.80
CA LEU A 22 11.47 -7.32 10.00
C LEU A 22 12.02 -8.45 10.87
N SER A 23 12.69 -8.15 11.96
CA SER A 23 13.21 -9.18 12.90
C SER A 23 12.09 -10.00 13.55
N LEU A 24 10.93 -9.41 13.75
CA LEU A 24 9.73 -10.07 14.31
C LEU A 24 8.89 -10.77 13.23
N ALA A 25 8.76 -10.14 12.07
CA ALA A 25 7.85 -10.57 11.00
C ALA A 25 8.43 -11.65 10.08
N VAL A 26 9.74 -11.71 9.90
CA VAL A 26 10.42 -12.48 8.86
C VAL A 26 11.58 -13.28 9.41
N ASN A 27 11.75 -14.50 8.90
CA ASN A 27 12.96 -15.29 9.07
C ASN A 27 13.38 -15.93 7.74
N GLU A 28 14.60 -16.43 7.62
CA GLU A 28 15.12 -17.03 6.38
C GLU A 28 14.27 -18.23 5.89
N LYS A 29 13.61 -18.95 6.78
CA LYS A 29 12.72 -20.08 6.42
C LYS A 29 11.43 -19.62 5.73
N ASN A 30 11.11 -18.34 5.79
CA ASN A 30 9.96 -17.77 5.08
C ASN A 30 10.23 -17.60 3.57
N PHE A 31 11.48 -17.69 3.11
CA PHE A 31 11.77 -17.67 1.68
C PHE A 31 11.58 -19.06 1.08
N THR A 32 10.70 -19.15 0.08
CA THR A 32 10.43 -20.38 -0.67
C THR A 32 10.92 -20.25 -2.11
N GLY A 33 11.62 -21.27 -2.60
CA GLY A 33 12.14 -21.31 -3.96
C GLY A 33 11.12 -21.90 -4.95
N ASN A 34 11.28 -21.55 -6.22
CA ASN A 34 10.60 -22.20 -7.35
C ASN A 34 11.60 -22.97 -8.22
N ASN A 35 11.08 -23.69 -9.24
CA ASN A 35 11.90 -24.49 -10.16
C ASN A 35 12.83 -23.65 -11.07
N LYS A 36 12.68 -22.30 -11.07
CA LYS A 36 13.52 -21.37 -11.84
C LYS A 36 14.66 -20.79 -11.00
N GLY A 37 14.85 -21.27 -9.77
CA GLY A 37 15.88 -20.77 -8.85
C GLY A 37 15.54 -19.39 -8.25
N GLU A 38 14.30 -18.92 -8.38
CA GLU A 38 13.82 -17.71 -7.73
C GLU A 38 13.31 -18.04 -6.33
N LYS A 39 13.53 -17.13 -5.38
CA LYS A 39 13.03 -17.22 -4.01
C LYS A 39 12.04 -16.10 -3.73
N PHE A 40 10.95 -16.41 -3.07
CA PHE A 40 9.92 -15.44 -2.70
C PHE A 40 9.66 -15.49 -1.20
N LEU A 41 9.52 -14.32 -0.60
CA LEU A 41 9.09 -14.20 0.79
C LEU A 41 7.63 -14.67 0.90
N ASN A 42 7.41 -15.74 1.67
CA ASN A 42 6.10 -16.36 1.85
C ASN A 42 5.43 -15.88 3.14
N VAL A 43 5.33 -14.57 3.32
CA VAL A 43 4.48 -13.91 4.31
C VAL A 43 3.63 -12.85 3.63
N PRO A 44 2.46 -12.50 4.17
CA PRO A 44 1.64 -11.43 3.62
C PRO A 44 2.36 -10.09 3.70
N VAL A 45 2.40 -9.37 2.58
CA VAL A 45 2.90 -8.00 2.52
C VAL A 45 1.92 -7.16 1.71
N SER A 46 1.59 -5.99 2.20
CA SER A 46 0.64 -5.08 1.58
C SER A 46 1.09 -3.62 1.67
N PHE A 47 0.59 -2.81 0.76
CA PHE A 47 0.84 -1.37 0.72
C PHE A 47 -0.41 -0.66 0.25
N ASP A 48 -0.67 0.51 0.81
CA ASP A 48 -1.77 1.39 0.43
C ASP A 48 -1.43 2.84 0.77
N ILE A 49 -2.14 3.81 0.17
CA ILE A 49 -1.99 5.24 0.42
C ILE A 49 -3.32 5.92 0.63
N GLU A 50 -3.31 6.98 1.45
CA GLU A 50 -4.42 7.92 1.51
C GLU A 50 -4.03 9.25 0.87
N THR A 51 -4.94 9.79 0.09
CA THR A 51 -4.69 11.01 -0.67
C THR A 51 -5.72 12.09 -0.35
N THR A 52 -5.29 13.32 -0.50
CA THR A 52 -6.17 14.49 -0.50
C THR A 52 -6.24 15.06 -1.91
N SER A 53 -7.41 15.57 -2.30
CA SER A 53 -7.59 16.25 -3.58
C SER A 53 -7.59 17.76 -3.36
N PHE A 54 -6.96 18.47 -4.27
CA PHE A 54 -6.99 19.91 -4.36
C PHE A 54 -7.13 20.33 -5.83
N TYR A 55 -7.41 21.60 -6.05
CA TYR A 55 -7.58 22.15 -7.37
C TYR A 55 -6.55 23.24 -7.61
N ARG A 56 -6.01 23.33 -8.80
CA ARG A 56 -5.00 24.30 -9.21
C ARG A 56 -5.52 25.08 -10.41
N ASP A 57 -5.39 26.39 -10.38
CA ASP A 57 -5.67 27.24 -11.52
C ASP A 57 -4.49 27.40 -12.47
N GLU A 58 -4.67 28.21 -13.53
CA GLU A 58 -3.66 28.47 -14.55
C GLU A 58 -2.42 29.23 -13.97
N ASP A 59 -2.62 29.98 -12.90
CA ASP A 59 -1.55 30.74 -12.21
C ASP A 59 -0.78 29.87 -11.19
N GLY A 60 -1.23 28.62 -10.96
CA GLY A 60 -0.62 27.67 -10.02
C GLY A 60 -1.12 27.79 -8.59
N GLU A 61 -2.09 28.66 -8.31
CA GLU A 61 -2.72 28.77 -7.00
C GLU A 61 -3.55 27.54 -6.66
N THR A 62 -3.57 27.14 -5.40
CA THR A 62 -4.21 25.92 -4.94
C THR A 62 -5.46 26.18 -4.09
N TYR A 63 -6.48 25.38 -4.33
CA TYR A 63 -7.81 25.55 -3.73
C TYR A 63 -8.33 24.23 -3.15
N SER A 64 -9.02 24.32 -2.01
CA SER A 64 -9.79 23.17 -1.47
C SER A 64 -11.02 22.91 -2.35
N TYR A 65 -11.63 21.71 -2.18
CA TYR A 65 -12.87 21.37 -2.87
C TYR A 65 -13.98 22.39 -2.62
N GLU A 66 -14.15 22.84 -1.37
CA GLU A 66 -15.17 23.84 -1.01
C GLU A 66 -14.96 25.17 -1.76
N ARG A 67 -13.71 25.65 -1.80
CA ARG A 67 -13.38 26.89 -2.51
C ARG A 67 -13.54 26.75 -4.02
N TYR A 68 -13.12 25.60 -4.59
CA TYR A 68 -13.35 25.26 -5.99
C TYR A 68 -14.84 25.32 -6.36
N MET A 69 -15.72 24.75 -5.53
CA MET A 69 -17.16 24.78 -5.79
C MET A 69 -17.72 26.21 -5.75
N LYS A 70 -17.28 27.06 -4.81
CA LYS A 70 -17.66 28.49 -4.73
C LYS A 70 -17.18 29.30 -5.93
N LEU A 71 -16.11 28.89 -6.61
CA LEU A 71 -15.54 29.54 -7.78
C LEU A 71 -16.06 29.00 -9.11
N GLY A 72 -17.17 28.27 -9.10
CA GLY A 72 -17.84 27.76 -10.29
C GLY A 72 -17.62 26.27 -10.58
N GLY A 73 -16.87 25.56 -9.74
CA GLY A 73 -16.70 24.11 -9.86
C GLY A 73 -16.20 23.69 -11.25
N LYS A 74 -16.93 22.79 -11.92
CA LYS A 74 -16.54 22.26 -13.25
C LYS A 74 -16.49 23.32 -14.35
N SER A 75 -17.08 24.49 -14.15
CA SER A 75 -17.01 25.62 -15.09
C SER A 75 -15.70 26.38 -14.96
N SER A 76 -14.98 26.24 -13.85
CA SER A 76 -13.64 26.77 -13.67
C SER A 76 -12.66 25.91 -14.47
N LYS A 77 -11.64 26.52 -15.04
CA LYS A 77 -10.58 25.81 -15.77
C LYS A 77 -9.53 25.19 -14.83
N MET A 78 -9.90 24.91 -13.59
CA MET A 78 -8.98 24.38 -12.58
C MET A 78 -8.72 22.89 -12.80
N GLU A 79 -7.46 22.50 -12.68
CA GLU A 79 -7.03 21.11 -12.71
C GLU A 79 -7.19 20.46 -11.34
N LYS A 80 -7.79 19.26 -11.31
CA LYS A 80 -7.83 18.45 -10.08
C LYS A 80 -6.51 17.73 -9.89
N CYS A 81 -5.85 18.01 -8.77
CA CYS A 81 -4.62 17.37 -8.34
C CYS A 81 -4.87 16.46 -7.13
N SER A 82 -3.97 15.53 -6.90
CA SER A 82 -4.00 14.65 -5.71
C SER A 82 -2.61 14.59 -5.07
N LEU A 83 -2.59 14.60 -3.74
CA LEU A 83 -1.39 14.52 -2.92
C LEU A 83 -1.55 13.39 -1.90
N MET A 84 -0.58 12.49 -1.83
CA MET A 84 -0.48 11.51 -0.75
C MET A 84 -0.12 12.24 0.56
N TYR A 85 -0.86 11.96 1.64
CA TYR A 85 -0.59 12.53 2.96
C TYR A 85 -0.27 11.48 4.03
N VAL A 86 -0.56 10.22 3.75
CA VAL A 86 -0.19 9.06 4.57
C VAL A 86 -0.08 7.83 3.68
N TRP A 87 0.85 6.97 4.01
CA TRP A 87 0.96 5.63 3.44
C TRP A 87 1.06 4.60 4.56
N GLN A 88 0.58 3.41 4.28
CA GLN A 88 0.64 2.28 5.18
C GLN A 88 1.28 1.06 4.51
N PHE A 89 2.13 0.36 5.25
CA PHE A 89 2.83 -0.85 4.82
C PHE A 89 2.59 -1.96 5.83
N GLY A 90 1.98 -3.04 5.37
CA GLY A 90 1.70 -4.22 6.17
C GLY A 90 2.68 -5.35 5.87
N ILE A 91 3.24 -5.99 6.91
CA ILE A 91 4.06 -7.18 6.75
C ILE A 91 3.79 -8.18 7.87
N ASN A 92 3.33 -9.37 7.51
CA ASN A 92 3.02 -10.47 8.42
C ASN A 92 2.13 -10.06 9.63
N GLY A 93 1.18 -9.14 9.41
CA GLY A 93 0.27 -8.62 10.42
C GLY A 93 0.74 -7.37 11.17
N PHE A 94 1.99 -6.97 11.02
CA PHE A 94 2.49 -5.69 11.51
C PHE A 94 2.12 -4.58 10.54
N CYS A 95 1.89 -3.37 11.04
CA CYS A 95 1.58 -2.19 10.23
C CYS A 95 2.57 -1.06 10.53
N ILE A 96 3.12 -0.48 9.48
CA ILE A 96 3.97 0.71 9.51
C ILE A 96 3.21 1.83 8.80
N ILE A 97 3.17 3.00 9.42
CA ILE A 97 2.57 4.21 8.83
C ILE A 97 3.65 5.28 8.67
N GLY A 98 3.72 5.84 7.47
CA GLY A 98 4.61 6.96 7.16
C GLY A 98 3.87 8.09 6.46
N ARG A 99 4.55 9.23 6.30
CA ARG A 99 3.93 10.49 5.90
C ARG A 99 4.54 11.10 4.63
N THR A 100 5.74 10.68 4.24
CA THR A 100 6.46 11.22 3.09
C THR A 100 6.97 10.11 2.18
N TRP A 101 7.19 10.44 0.92
CA TRP A 101 7.80 9.50 -0.03
C TRP A 101 9.25 9.20 0.30
N ASP A 102 9.98 10.15 0.88
CA ASP A 102 11.36 9.93 1.32
C ASP A 102 11.43 8.85 2.40
N GLU A 103 10.54 8.90 3.40
CA GLU A 103 10.42 7.85 4.42
C GLU A 103 10.10 6.48 3.80
N PHE A 104 9.20 6.46 2.80
CA PHE A 104 8.83 5.24 2.09
C PHE A 104 10.02 4.64 1.33
N LEU A 105 10.73 5.46 0.54
CA LEU A 105 11.87 5.01 -0.25
C LEU A 105 13.02 4.56 0.65
N GLN A 106 13.30 5.28 1.74
CA GLN A 106 14.30 4.87 2.72
C GLN A 106 13.93 3.52 3.34
N MET A 107 12.69 3.35 3.80
CA MET A 107 12.20 2.08 4.35
C MET A 107 12.35 0.94 3.34
N LEU A 108 11.98 1.15 2.07
CA LEU A 108 12.15 0.13 1.03
C LEU A 108 13.62 -0.24 0.80
N SER A 109 14.53 0.74 0.83
CA SER A 109 15.97 0.50 0.72
C SER A 109 16.47 -0.36 1.89
N GLU A 110 16.05 -0.04 3.11
CA GLU A 110 16.41 -0.83 4.31
C GLU A 110 15.85 -2.27 4.24
N ILE A 111 14.62 -2.46 3.72
CA ILE A 111 14.06 -3.80 3.48
C ILE A 111 14.94 -4.59 2.50
N VAL A 112 15.35 -3.97 1.40
CA VAL A 112 16.22 -4.59 0.38
C VAL A 112 17.52 -5.04 1.01
N ASP A 113 18.16 -4.19 1.79
CA ASP A 113 19.47 -4.44 2.40
C ASP A 113 19.39 -5.51 3.48
N ILE A 114 18.43 -5.41 4.40
CA ILE A 114 18.27 -6.36 5.53
C ILE A 114 17.92 -7.76 5.00
N LEU A 115 16.99 -7.85 4.06
CA LEU A 115 16.53 -9.12 3.48
C LEU A 115 17.45 -9.61 2.36
N LYS A 116 18.43 -8.82 1.94
CA LYS A 116 19.34 -9.10 0.81
C LYS A 116 18.55 -9.48 -0.42
N LEU A 117 17.60 -8.60 -0.78
CA LEU A 117 16.75 -8.80 -1.95
C LEU A 117 17.56 -8.59 -3.24
N CYS A 118 17.13 -9.26 -4.29
CA CYS A 118 17.70 -9.14 -5.63
C CYS A 118 16.68 -9.67 -6.65
N PRO A 119 16.91 -9.57 -7.96
CA PRO A 119 15.96 -10.07 -8.97
C PRO A 119 15.56 -11.55 -8.81
N LYS A 120 16.40 -12.36 -8.16
CA LYS A 120 16.12 -13.77 -7.86
C LYS A 120 15.63 -14.04 -6.42
N LYS A 121 15.68 -13.05 -5.52
CA LYS A 121 15.17 -13.15 -4.14
C LYS A 121 14.25 -11.97 -3.89
N ARG A 122 12.94 -12.19 -3.95
CA ARG A 122 11.94 -11.13 -4.02
C ARG A 122 10.98 -11.11 -2.83
N ILE A 123 10.45 -9.93 -2.57
CA ILE A 123 9.26 -9.71 -1.75
C ILE A 123 8.09 -9.30 -2.65
N ILE A 124 6.92 -9.90 -2.45
CA ILE A 124 5.71 -9.54 -3.19
C ILE A 124 4.85 -8.65 -2.30
N ILE A 125 4.68 -7.41 -2.72
CA ILE A 125 3.88 -6.39 -2.05
C ILE A 125 2.54 -6.27 -2.78
N TYR A 126 1.45 -6.60 -2.10
CA TYR A 126 0.12 -6.50 -2.68
C TYR A 126 -0.47 -5.12 -2.44
N VAL A 127 -0.98 -4.52 -3.51
CA VAL A 127 -1.68 -3.24 -3.53
C VAL A 127 -3.10 -3.48 -4.01
N HIS A 128 -4.10 -2.98 -3.28
CA HIS A 128 -5.48 -3.16 -3.70
C HIS A 128 -5.88 -2.04 -4.66
N ASN A 129 -5.95 -2.36 -5.97
CA ASN A 129 -6.07 -1.42 -7.08
C ASN A 129 -4.76 -0.68 -7.41
N LEU A 130 -3.68 -1.44 -7.63
CA LEU A 130 -2.34 -0.92 -7.97
C LEU A 130 -2.35 0.20 -9.04
N ALA A 131 -3.34 0.22 -9.92
CA ALA A 131 -3.47 1.24 -10.96
C ALA A 131 -3.55 2.67 -10.40
N TYR A 132 -4.10 2.84 -9.19
CA TYR A 132 -4.17 4.14 -8.53
C TYR A 132 -2.85 4.50 -7.87
N GLU A 133 -2.35 3.68 -6.97
CA GLU A 133 -1.12 3.96 -6.20
C GLU A 133 0.10 4.05 -7.09
N PHE A 134 0.16 3.24 -8.16
CA PHE A 134 1.28 3.20 -9.09
C PHE A 134 1.57 4.56 -9.73
N GLN A 135 0.54 5.39 -9.96
CA GLN A 135 0.72 6.73 -10.55
C GLN A 135 1.54 7.66 -9.65
N PHE A 136 1.54 7.42 -8.33
CA PHE A 136 2.26 8.25 -7.37
C PHE A 136 3.74 7.88 -7.22
N PHE A 137 4.10 6.59 -7.36
CA PHE A 137 5.46 6.14 -7.09
C PHE A 137 6.19 5.50 -8.27
N ARG A 138 5.56 5.38 -9.43
CA ARG A 138 6.16 4.71 -10.60
C ARG A 138 7.48 5.32 -11.07
N GLU A 139 7.66 6.63 -10.90
CA GLU A 139 8.87 7.36 -11.33
C GLU A 139 9.95 7.40 -10.24
N MET A 140 9.64 6.90 -9.05
CA MET A 140 10.53 6.90 -7.89
C MET A 140 11.35 5.61 -7.76
N LEU A 141 10.96 4.55 -8.46
CA LEU A 141 11.59 3.24 -8.38
C LEU A 141 12.19 2.82 -9.73
N ASP A 142 13.31 2.09 -9.66
CA ASP A 142 13.99 1.56 -10.84
C ASP A 142 13.41 0.20 -11.23
N TRP A 143 12.58 0.19 -12.26
CA TRP A 143 11.83 -0.99 -12.69
C TRP A 143 12.67 -1.87 -13.62
N GLU A 144 12.72 -3.17 -13.32
CA GLU A 144 13.17 -4.22 -14.22
C GLU A 144 12.08 -4.56 -15.24
N LYS A 145 10.84 -4.63 -14.76
CA LYS A 145 9.68 -5.01 -15.57
C LYS A 145 8.40 -4.45 -15.00
N VAL A 146 7.55 -3.91 -15.89
CA VAL A 146 6.15 -3.58 -15.58
C VAL A 146 5.25 -4.30 -16.57
N PHE A 147 4.28 -5.05 -16.09
CA PHE A 147 3.29 -5.72 -16.91
C PHE A 147 1.91 -5.09 -16.69
N SER A 148 1.33 -4.59 -17.76
CA SER A 148 0.03 -3.90 -17.76
C SER A 148 -0.91 -4.54 -18.77
N ILE A 149 -2.21 -4.62 -18.45
CA ILE A 149 -3.25 -5.04 -19.40
C ILE A 149 -3.53 -3.91 -20.40
N ASP A 150 -3.47 -2.68 -19.91
CA ASP A 150 -3.83 -1.47 -20.65
C ASP A 150 -3.01 -0.30 -20.11
N LEU A 151 -3.02 0.83 -20.81
CA LEU A 151 -2.41 2.06 -20.38
C LEU A 151 -2.90 2.40 -18.96
N ARG A 152 -2.00 2.62 -18.01
CA ARG A 152 -2.31 2.93 -16.59
C ARG A 152 -2.99 1.81 -15.80
N LYS A 153 -2.97 0.55 -16.27
CA LYS A 153 -3.54 -0.59 -15.52
C LYS A 153 -2.49 -1.69 -15.27
N PRO A 154 -1.47 -1.41 -14.45
CA PRO A 154 -0.46 -2.41 -14.12
C PRO A 154 -1.08 -3.57 -13.34
N ILE A 155 -0.72 -4.79 -13.73
CA ILE A 155 -1.00 -6.01 -12.98
C ILE A 155 0.08 -6.22 -11.94
N TYR A 156 1.35 -6.04 -12.36
CA TYR A 156 2.50 -6.10 -11.48
C TYR A 156 3.68 -5.29 -12.04
N GLY A 157 4.57 -4.88 -11.13
CA GLY A 157 5.87 -4.32 -11.46
C GLY A 157 6.95 -4.94 -10.58
N VAL A 158 8.11 -5.21 -11.16
CA VAL A 158 9.28 -5.74 -10.46
C VAL A 158 10.40 -4.73 -10.57
N THR A 159 10.99 -4.36 -9.43
CA THR A 159 12.16 -3.47 -9.41
C THR A 159 13.46 -4.27 -9.61
N LYS A 160 14.53 -3.61 -10.03
CA LYS A 160 15.87 -4.20 -10.12
C LYS A 160 16.41 -4.68 -8.77
N THR A 161 15.87 -4.18 -7.69
CA THR A 161 16.24 -4.56 -6.32
C THR A 161 15.49 -5.76 -5.76
N GLY A 162 14.47 -6.28 -6.48
CA GLY A 162 13.68 -7.45 -6.05
C GLY A 162 12.42 -7.12 -5.26
N LEU A 163 11.97 -5.87 -5.27
CA LEU A 163 10.62 -5.52 -4.81
C LEU A 163 9.63 -5.78 -5.95
N GLU A 164 8.56 -6.51 -5.67
CA GLU A 164 7.54 -6.82 -6.66
C GLU A 164 6.16 -6.37 -6.18
N PHE A 165 5.57 -5.37 -6.83
CA PHE A 165 4.24 -4.86 -6.52
C PHE A 165 3.20 -5.57 -7.39
N ARG A 166 2.13 -6.09 -6.78
CA ARG A 166 1.05 -6.81 -7.48
C ARG A 166 -0.32 -6.24 -7.15
N CYS A 167 -1.16 -6.11 -8.18
CA CYS A 167 -2.55 -5.72 -8.01
C CYS A 167 -3.37 -6.84 -7.36
N SER A 168 -3.84 -6.64 -6.14
CA SER A 168 -4.68 -7.62 -5.46
C SER A 168 -6.14 -7.57 -5.92
N TYR A 169 -6.63 -6.42 -6.42
CA TYR A 169 -7.97 -6.30 -6.99
C TYR A 169 -8.16 -7.24 -8.18
N LEU A 170 -7.24 -7.23 -9.14
CA LEU A 170 -7.31 -8.10 -10.32
C LEU A 170 -7.29 -9.59 -10.00
N LEU A 171 -6.74 -9.96 -8.85
CA LEU A 171 -6.73 -11.35 -8.38
C LEU A 171 -8.09 -11.82 -7.83
N SER A 172 -8.95 -10.91 -7.35
CA SER A 172 -10.24 -11.24 -6.73
C SER A 172 -11.45 -10.76 -7.53
N GLY A 173 -11.31 -9.65 -8.24
CA GLY A 173 -12.43 -8.94 -8.84
C GLY A 173 -13.35 -8.24 -7.81
N TYR A 174 -12.98 -8.21 -6.53
CA TYR A 174 -13.81 -7.63 -5.47
C TYR A 174 -13.23 -6.31 -4.96
N SER A 175 -14.10 -5.34 -4.65
CA SER A 175 -13.72 -4.17 -3.87
C SER A 175 -13.21 -4.57 -2.49
N LEU A 176 -12.47 -3.69 -1.81
CA LEU A 176 -11.94 -3.96 -0.48
C LEU A 176 -13.05 -4.28 0.53
N ALA A 177 -14.19 -3.55 0.46
CA ALA A 177 -15.37 -3.81 1.29
C ALA A 177 -15.91 -5.23 1.09
N LYS A 178 -16.20 -5.61 -0.17
CA LYS A 178 -16.70 -6.95 -0.49
C LYS A 178 -15.67 -8.04 -0.14
N LEU A 179 -14.40 -7.71 -0.20
CA LEU A 179 -13.34 -8.62 0.21
C LEU A 179 -13.38 -8.88 1.72
N GLY A 180 -13.56 -7.84 2.55
CA GLY A 180 -13.71 -7.97 4.01
C GLY A 180 -14.89 -8.88 4.39
N GLU A 181 -16.04 -8.73 3.71
CA GLU A 181 -17.23 -9.58 3.89
C GLU A 181 -16.96 -11.05 3.56
N GLN A 182 -16.07 -11.34 2.61
CA GLN A 182 -15.73 -12.69 2.17
C GLN A 182 -14.67 -13.38 3.04
N LEU A 183 -14.09 -12.69 4.02
CA LEU A 183 -13.10 -13.27 4.92
C LEU A 183 -13.79 -14.11 6.01
N HIS A 184 -13.70 -15.43 5.92
CA HIS A 184 -14.31 -16.34 6.89
C HIS A 184 -13.49 -16.51 8.17
N LYS A 185 -12.16 -16.50 8.05
CA LYS A 185 -11.27 -16.80 9.16
C LYS A 185 -10.79 -15.55 9.91
N TYR A 186 -10.55 -14.48 9.19
CA TYR A 186 -10.09 -13.20 9.73
C TYR A 186 -11.07 -12.11 9.28
N LYS A 187 -12.30 -12.16 9.82
CA LYS A 187 -13.32 -11.16 9.52
C LYS A 187 -12.78 -9.78 9.88
N CYS A 188 -12.75 -8.90 8.90
CA CYS A 188 -12.38 -7.52 9.06
C CYS A 188 -13.29 -6.71 8.12
N GLU A 189 -14.23 -5.98 8.70
CA GLU A 189 -15.13 -5.13 7.93
C GLU A 189 -14.43 -3.85 7.53
N LYS A 190 -14.64 -3.40 6.28
CA LYS A 190 -14.12 -2.12 5.87
C LYS A 190 -14.79 -1.01 6.65
N LEU A 191 -14.00 -0.16 7.30
CA LEU A 191 -14.48 1.05 7.92
C LEU A 191 -14.92 2.04 6.84
N VAL A 192 -16.06 2.68 7.01
CA VAL A 192 -16.67 3.61 6.04
C VAL A 192 -16.94 4.94 6.72
N GLY A 193 -16.60 6.04 6.03
CA GLY A 193 -16.89 7.40 6.52
C GLY A 193 -15.93 7.93 7.58
N ASP A 194 -14.81 7.25 7.81
CA ASP A 194 -13.85 7.63 8.84
C ASP A 194 -12.80 8.64 8.35
N LEU A 195 -12.69 8.83 7.03
CA LEU A 195 -11.84 9.86 6.42
C LEU A 195 -12.70 10.94 5.77
N ASP A 196 -12.49 12.19 6.17
CA ASP A 196 -13.10 13.33 5.50
C ASP A 196 -12.24 13.75 4.29
N TYR A 197 -12.62 13.30 3.11
CA TYR A 197 -11.93 13.60 1.86
C TYR A 197 -12.11 15.05 1.38
N SER A 198 -12.96 15.85 2.03
CA SER A 198 -13.12 17.28 1.73
C SER A 198 -12.00 18.14 2.34
N LEU A 199 -11.35 17.63 3.36
CA LEU A 199 -10.26 18.34 4.03
C LEU A 199 -8.98 18.26 3.22
N LEU A 200 -8.31 19.40 3.05
CA LEU A 200 -6.98 19.46 2.49
C LEU A 200 -5.96 19.02 3.55
N ARG A 201 -5.25 17.94 3.27
CA ARG A 201 -4.25 17.36 4.19
C ARG A 201 -2.88 17.27 3.52
N HIS A 202 -1.85 17.26 4.32
CA HIS A 202 -0.47 17.06 3.89
C HIS A 202 0.31 16.28 4.96
N SER A 203 1.56 15.93 4.68
CA SER A 203 2.39 15.10 5.56
C SER A 203 2.55 15.62 7.01
N LYS A 204 2.41 16.93 7.23
CA LYS A 204 2.49 17.55 8.56
C LYS A 204 1.13 17.66 9.28
N THR A 205 0.00 17.36 8.61
CA THR A 205 -1.31 17.34 9.26
C THR A 205 -1.36 16.16 10.24
N PRO A 206 -1.60 16.38 11.55
CA PRO A 206 -1.68 15.28 12.51
C PRO A 206 -2.76 14.27 12.12
N LEU A 207 -2.48 12.97 12.28
CA LEU A 207 -3.48 11.92 12.14
C LEU A 207 -4.23 11.74 13.46
N THR A 208 -5.52 11.61 13.38
CA THR A 208 -6.36 11.21 14.53
C THR A 208 -6.25 9.70 14.76
N GLN A 209 -6.58 9.24 15.96
CA GLN A 209 -6.62 7.80 16.27
C GLN A 209 -7.60 7.04 15.36
N LYS A 210 -8.68 7.70 14.95
CA LYS A 210 -9.66 7.16 14.01
C LYS A 210 -9.07 6.93 12.62
N GLU A 211 -8.28 7.87 12.12
CA GLU A 211 -7.59 7.74 10.83
C GLU A 211 -6.51 6.66 10.87
N ILE A 212 -5.76 6.57 11.95
CA ILE A 212 -4.79 5.49 12.17
C ILE A 212 -5.50 4.13 12.19
N GLY A 213 -6.63 4.03 12.90
CA GLY A 213 -7.45 2.82 12.92
C GLY A 213 -7.98 2.42 11.53
N TYR A 214 -8.34 3.42 10.71
CA TYR A 214 -8.76 3.19 9.33
C TYR A 214 -7.61 2.59 8.49
N CYS A 215 -6.43 3.20 8.50
CA CYS A 215 -5.25 2.71 7.78
C CYS A 215 -4.88 1.28 8.19
N LEU A 216 -4.89 1.00 9.50
CA LEU A 216 -4.60 -0.33 10.03
C LEU A 216 -5.62 -1.36 9.53
N ASN A 217 -6.91 -1.01 9.53
CA ASN A 217 -7.99 -1.89 9.11
C ASN A 217 -7.88 -2.29 7.65
N ASP A 218 -7.58 -1.37 6.75
CA ASP A 218 -7.42 -1.66 5.32
C ASP A 218 -6.22 -2.60 5.08
N MET A 219 -5.12 -2.43 5.81
CA MET A 219 -4.00 -3.38 5.78
C MET A 219 -4.39 -4.77 6.27
N HIS A 220 -5.22 -4.87 7.29
CA HIS A 220 -5.71 -6.15 7.81
C HIS A 220 -6.61 -6.90 6.81
N ILE A 221 -7.46 -6.21 6.07
CA ILE A 221 -8.30 -6.83 5.04
C ILE A 221 -7.44 -7.42 3.93
N VAL A 222 -6.47 -6.67 3.39
CA VAL A 222 -5.58 -7.16 2.33
C VAL A 222 -4.73 -8.32 2.81
N THR A 223 -4.23 -8.25 4.05
CA THR A 223 -3.47 -9.31 4.70
C THR A 223 -4.31 -10.58 4.88
N GLY A 224 -5.53 -10.46 5.39
CA GLY A 224 -6.45 -11.58 5.57
C GLY A 224 -6.75 -12.34 4.28
N LYS A 225 -6.86 -11.63 3.15
CA LYS A 225 -7.00 -12.23 1.82
C LYS A 225 -5.79 -13.07 1.41
N GLN A 226 -4.59 -12.59 1.65
CA GLN A 226 -3.37 -13.30 1.27
C GLN A 226 -3.25 -14.62 2.04
N ILE A 227 -3.64 -14.62 3.32
CA ILE A 227 -3.64 -15.83 4.17
C ILE A 227 -4.73 -16.81 3.74
N GLY A 228 -5.93 -16.32 3.38
CA GLY A 228 -7.04 -17.15 2.93
C GLY A 228 -6.73 -17.93 1.64
N ARG A 229 -5.88 -17.42 0.76
CA ARG A 229 -5.44 -18.10 -0.47
C ARG A 229 -4.43 -19.22 -0.25
N ALA A 230 -3.69 -19.19 0.84
CA ALA A 230 -2.77 -20.28 1.18
C ALA A 230 -3.51 -21.57 1.59
N HIS A 231 -4.83 -21.57 1.60
CA HIS A 231 -5.70 -22.68 2.01
C HIS A 231 -6.65 -23.19 0.90
N VAL A 232 -6.48 -22.73 -0.34
CA VAL A 232 -7.19 -23.28 -1.50
C VAL A 232 -6.29 -24.24 -2.28
#